data_1b91f0e28d6731c89ad0c81888341215
#
_entry.id   1b91f0e28d6731c89ad0c81888341215
#
_cell.length_a   1.000
_cell.length_b   1.000
_cell.length_c   1.000
_cell.angle_alpha   90.00
_cell.angle_beta   90.00
_cell.angle_gamma   90.00
#
_symmetry.space_group_name_H-M   'P 1'
#
loop_
_entity.id
_entity.type
_entity.pdbx_description
1 polymer ?
#
loop_
_entity_poly.entity_id
_entity_poly.type
_entity_poly.pdbx_seq_one_letter_code
_entity_poly.pdbx_strand_id
1 'polypeptide(L)'
;GTLLASQRAGIHPDLVALSKGLTAGFLPMGITMATEAIFEEFLGSDPTRTLWHGHSFTANPLGCAAANASLDLLEAEPEKYQQFQDRHQPRLEHLARHPKVQRPRLCGTIAAFDLVTDGSQGYLNPAGKILRGLVREHGVLIRPLGDVVYLLPPLCISDAQLDQCYEGIESGLDVLRAQA
;
A
#
# COMPACT_ATOMS: atom_id res chain seq x y z
N GLY A 1 11.64 -2.87 0.17
CA GLY A 1 11.36 -1.93 0.81
C GLY A 1 12.17 -1.07 1.76
N THR A 2 11.94 0.20 1.68
CA THR A 2 12.37 1.16 2.70
C THR A 2 11.23 1.39 3.69
N LEU A 3 11.53 1.84 4.90
CA LEU A 3 10.50 2.13 5.91
C LEU A 3 9.55 3.23 5.42
N LEU A 4 10.07 4.27 4.79
CA LEU A 4 9.31 5.39 4.25
C LEU A 4 9.49 5.51 2.73
N ALA A 5 8.41 5.86 2.03
CA ALA A 5 8.44 6.11 0.59
C ALA A 5 9.36 7.28 0.21
N SER A 6 9.50 8.28 1.08
CA SER A 6 10.43 9.40 0.91
C SER A 6 11.90 8.95 0.81
N GLN A 7 12.29 7.94 1.59
CA GLN A 7 13.64 7.35 1.50
C GLN A 7 13.87 6.72 0.12
N ARG A 8 12.89 5.99 -0.41
CA ARG A 8 12.97 5.41 -1.75
C ARG A 8 13.03 6.47 -2.85
N ALA A 9 12.32 7.57 -2.66
CA ALA A 9 12.31 8.70 -3.58
C ALA A 9 13.55 9.61 -3.46
N GLY A 10 14.39 9.41 -2.45
CA GLY A 10 15.57 10.26 -2.19
C GLY A 10 15.22 11.69 -1.78
N ILE A 11 14.05 11.89 -1.15
CA ILE A 11 13.59 13.19 -0.68
C ILE A 11 13.60 13.27 0.85
N HIS A 12 13.87 14.46 1.36
CA HIS A 12 13.86 14.78 2.80
C HIS A 12 12.77 15.84 3.06
N PRO A 13 11.52 15.43 3.34
CA PRO A 13 10.44 16.38 3.59
C PRO A 13 10.59 17.07 4.94
N ASP A 14 10.20 18.34 5.03
CA ASP A 14 10.20 19.11 6.28
C ASP A 14 9.09 18.67 7.24
N LEU A 15 7.99 18.16 6.68
CA LEU A 15 6.84 17.62 7.43
C LEU A 15 6.46 16.25 6.89
N VAL A 16 6.22 15.30 7.80
CA VAL A 16 5.78 13.94 7.46
C VAL A 16 4.59 13.56 8.34
N ALA A 17 3.49 13.20 7.72
CA ALA A 17 2.32 12.63 8.41
C ALA A 17 2.27 11.12 8.21
N LEU A 18 2.23 10.35 9.31
CA LEU A 18 2.13 8.89 9.30
C LEU A 18 0.87 8.44 10.03
N SER A 19 0.25 7.39 9.53
CA SER A 19 -0.90 6.74 10.17
C SER A 19 -1.07 5.31 9.62
N LYS A 20 -2.23 4.68 9.82
CA LYS A 20 -2.59 3.35 9.27
C LYS A 20 -1.54 2.27 9.58
N GLY A 21 -0.59 2.04 8.66
CA GLY A 21 0.50 1.08 8.82
C GLY A 21 1.41 1.35 10.02
N LEU A 22 1.40 2.56 10.59
CA LEU A 22 2.17 2.89 11.78
C LEU A 22 1.91 1.93 12.96
N THR A 23 0.66 1.51 13.14
CA THR A 23 0.26 0.54 14.18
C THR A 23 -0.06 -0.83 13.59
N ALA A 24 0.40 -1.14 12.39
CA ALA A 24 0.01 -2.32 11.61
C ALA A 24 -1.53 -2.50 11.46
N GLY A 25 -2.29 -1.41 11.57
CA GLY A 25 -3.76 -1.43 11.52
C GLY A 25 -4.45 -1.88 12.81
N PHE A 26 -3.69 -2.11 13.89
CA PHE A 26 -4.22 -2.62 15.16
C PHE A 26 -5.01 -1.55 15.93
N LEU A 27 -4.50 -0.31 15.98
CA LEU A 27 -5.15 0.82 16.65
C LEU A 27 -5.12 2.08 15.77
N PRO A 28 -6.14 2.93 15.86
CA PRO A 28 -6.12 4.23 15.18
C PRO A 28 -5.09 5.14 15.83
N MET A 29 -4.10 5.58 15.07
CA MET A 29 -3.07 6.53 15.48
C MET A 29 -2.54 7.28 14.27
N GLY A 30 -2.23 8.55 14.45
CA GLY A 30 -1.51 9.37 13.51
C GLY A 30 -0.43 10.16 14.23
N ILE A 31 0.70 10.37 13.56
CA ILE A 31 1.77 11.24 14.03
C ILE A 31 2.15 12.21 12.92
N THR A 32 2.60 13.38 13.33
CA THR A 32 3.26 14.35 12.45
C THR A 32 4.67 14.54 12.96
N MET A 33 5.64 14.35 12.07
CA MET A 33 7.04 14.65 12.32
C MET A 33 7.39 15.95 11.60
N ALA A 34 8.25 16.75 12.20
CA ALA A 34 8.76 17.98 11.64
C ALA A 34 10.28 18.01 11.76
N THR A 35 10.94 18.83 10.92
CA THR A 35 12.36 19.17 11.12
C THR A 35 12.53 19.97 12.40
N GLU A 36 13.73 19.93 12.98
CA GLU A 36 14.09 20.70 14.18
C GLU A 36 13.80 22.18 13.98
N ALA A 37 14.15 22.74 12.83
CA ALA A 37 13.92 24.15 12.52
C ALA A 37 12.44 24.56 12.61
N ILE A 38 11.52 23.68 12.21
CA ILE A 38 10.07 23.93 12.35
C ILE A 38 9.66 23.78 13.82
N PHE A 39 10.15 22.76 14.51
CA PHE A 39 9.81 22.50 15.90
C PHE A 39 10.26 23.66 16.83
N GLU A 40 11.46 24.18 16.62
CA GLU A 40 12.02 25.31 17.39
C GLU A 40 11.16 26.58 17.32
N GLU A 41 10.42 26.79 16.20
CA GLU A 41 9.52 27.94 16.07
C GLU A 41 8.35 27.91 17.05
N PHE A 42 8.00 26.75 17.59
CA PHE A 42 6.94 26.59 18.59
C PHE A 42 7.44 26.64 20.05
N LEU A 43 8.77 26.68 20.23
CA LEU A 43 9.36 26.74 21.57
C LEU A 43 9.47 28.18 22.09
N GLY A 44 9.42 28.34 23.40
CA GLY A 44 9.62 29.62 24.06
C GLY A 44 8.53 29.98 25.05
N SER A 45 8.66 31.17 25.63
CA SER A 45 7.71 31.69 26.63
C SER A 45 6.56 32.49 26.02
N ASP A 46 6.59 32.76 24.73
CA ASP A 46 5.53 33.50 24.02
C ASP A 46 4.35 32.55 23.69
N PRO A 47 3.18 32.70 24.31
CA PRO A 47 2.04 31.83 24.07
C PRO A 47 1.49 31.93 22.63
N THR A 48 1.78 33.01 21.91
CA THR A 48 1.35 33.17 20.50
C THR A 48 2.04 32.20 19.55
N ARG A 49 3.19 31.65 19.95
CA ARG A 49 3.97 30.66 19.18
C ARG A 49 3.56 29.23 19.47
N THR A 50 2.67 29.01 20.43
CA THR A 50 2.27 27.66 20.84
C THR A 50 1.40 27.00 19.78
N LEU A 51 1.69 25.73 19.43
CA LEU A 51 0.81 24.91 18.63
C LEU A 51 -0.38 24.44 19.48
N TRP A 52 -1.48 25.18 19.44
CA TRP A 52 -2.72 24.88 20.15
C TRP A 52 -3.50 23.75 19.44
N HIS A 53 -2.90 22.56 19.35
CA HIS A 53 -3.54 21.40 18.77
C HIS A 53 -3.39 20.19 19.70
N GLY A 54 -4.50 19.55 19.98
CA GLY A 54 -4.53 18.34 20.81
C GLY A 54 -5.95 17.82 20.99
N HIS A 55 -6.04 16.61 21.49
CA HIS A 55 -7.30 15.95 21.85
C HIS A 55 -7.05 14.94 22.98
N SER A 56 -8.12 14.41 23.59
CA SER A 56 -8.04 13.52 24.75
C SER A 56 -7.21 12.24 24.52
N PHE A 57 -7.01 11.83 23.26
CA PHE A 57 -6.28 10.62 22.91
C PHE A 57 -4.86 10.88 22.41
N THR A 58 -4.38 12.12 22.46
CA THR A 58 -3.01 12.49 22.09
C THR A 58 -2.03 11.68 22.94
N ALA A 59 -1.03 11.08 22.27
CA ALA A 59 0.00 10.24 22.90
C ALA A 59 -0.57 9.09 23.76
N ASN A 60 -1.71 8.51 23.37
CA ASN A 60 -2.26 7.39 24.15
C ASN A 60 -1.27 6.21 24.17
N PRO A 61 -1.04 5.60 25.35
CA PRO A 61 0.03 4.61 25.51
C PRO A 61 -0.21 3.33 24.73
N LEU A 62 -1.46 2.93 24.49
CA LEU A 62 -1.77 1.74 23.70
C LEU A 62 -1.39 1.93 22.23
N GLY A 63 -1.71 3.10 21.66
CA GLY A 63 -1.31 3.44 20.29
C GLY A 63 0.22 3.50 20.14
N CYS A 64 0.91 4.11 21.11
CA CYS A 64 2.37 4.17 21.13
C CYS A 64 2.99 2.77 21.23
N ALA A 65 2.48 1.92 22.11
CA ALA A 65 2.96 0.54 22.24
C ALA A 65 2.76 -0.28 20.95
N ALA A 66 1.58 -0.15 20.32
CA ALA A 66 1.30 -0.81 19.04
C ALA A 66 2.20 -0.30 17.90
N ALA A 67 2.49 1.00 17.86
CA ALA A 67 3.40 1.60 16.89
C ALA A 67 4.83 1.10 17.07
N ASN A 68 5.35 1.08 18.31
CA ASN A 68 6.69 0.56 18.61
C ASN A 68 6.79 -0.91 18.23
N ALA A 69 5.85 -1.76 18.63
CA ALA A 69 5.85 -3.16 18.25
C ALA A 69 5.80 -3.38 16.73
N SER A 70 5.06 -2.54 16.00
CA SER A 70 5.04 -2.57 14.53
C SER A 70 6.40 -2.23 13.93
N LEU A 71 7.07 -1.21 14.47
CA LEU A 71 8.42 -0.81 14.02
C LEU A 71 9.45 -1.89 14.35
N ASP A 72 9.44 -2.45 15.56
CA ASP A 72 10.33 -3.54 15.96
C ASP A 72 10.22 -4.75 15.01
N LEU A 73 9.01 -5.11 14.60
CA LEU A 73 8.79 -6.18 13.62
C LEU A 73 9.35 -5.85 12.23
N LEU A 74 9.22 -4.58 11.80
CA LEU A 74 9.76 -4.14 10.51
C LEU A 74 11.29 -4.09 10.50
N GLU A 75 11.90 -3.73 11.65
CA GLU A 75 13.36 -3.64 11.81
C GLU A 75 14.00 -5.00 12.02
N ALA A 76 13.27 -5.99 12.55
CA ALA A 76 13.80 -7.32 12.81
C ALA A 76 14.19 -8.10 11.54
N GLU A 77 13.49 -7.88 10.43
CA GLU A 77 13.68 -8.63 9.18
C GLU A 77 13.69 -7.68 7.93
N PRO A 78 14.61 -6.70 7.85
CA PRO A 78 14.58 -5.69 6.79
C PRO A 78 14.77 -6.30 5.40
N GLU A 79 15.56 -7.36 5.26
CA GLU A 79 15.83 -8.03 3.97
C GLU A 79 14.57 -8.66 3.40
N LYS A 80 13.70 -9.22 4.24
CA LYS A 80 12.42 -9.81 3.84
C LYS A 80 11.54 -8.81 3.09
N TYR A 81 11.53 -7.57 3.53
CA TYR A 81 10.74 -6.51 2.91
C TYR A 81 11.43 -5.90 1.68
N GLN A 82 12.76 -5.83 1.68
CA GLN A 82 13.54 -5.40 0.53
C GLN A 82 13.35 -6.33 -0.68
N GLN A 83 13.29 -7.63 -0.43
CA GLN A 83 13.09 -8.67 -1.46
C GLN A 83 11.63 -8.82 -1.90
N PHE A 84 10.70 -8.05 -1.34
CA PHE A 84 9.28 -8.23 -1.65
C PHE A 84 8.97 -7.99 -3.15
N GLN A 85 9.66 -7.05 -3.77
CA GLN A 85 9.54 -6.78 -5.19
C GLN A 85 9.95 -8.01 -6.03
N ASP A 86 11.02 -8.70 -5.65
CA ASP A 86 11.53 -9.88 -6.35
C ASP A 86 10.55 -11.05 -6.29
N ARG A 87 9.75 -11.13 -5.23
CA ARG A 87 8.67 -12.12 -5.12
C ARG A 87 7.51 -11.83 -6.10
N HIS A 88 7.22 -10.58 -6.38
CA HIS A 88 6.21 -10.20 -7.36
C HIS A 88 6.70 -10.34 -8.80
N GLN A 89 7.97 -10.08 -9.06
CA GLN A 89 8.53 -9.94 -10.40
C GLN A 89 8.16 -11.12 -11.34
N PRO A 90 8.50 -12.39 -11.03
CA PRO A 90 8.24 -13.50 -11.96
C PRO A 90 6.73 -13.74 -12.18
N ARG A 91 5.92 -13.50 -11.15
CA ARG A 91 4.46 -13.67 -11.20
C ARG A 91 3.81 -12.62 -12.09
N LEU A 92 4.24 -11.38 -11.94
CA LEU A 92 3.72 -10.28 -12.76
C LEU A 92 4.20 -10.42 -14.22
N GLU A 93 5.43 -10.86 -14.45
CA GLU A 93 5.95 -11.15 -15.81
C GLU A 93 5.17 -12.26 -16.50
N HIS A 94 4.75 -13.29 -15.75
CA HIS A 94 3.87 -14.34 -16.28
C HIS A 94 2.50 -13.73 -16.63
N LEU A 95 1.88 -13.04 -15.71
CA LEU A 95 0.56 -12.43 -15.90
C LEU A 95 0.55 -11.38 -17.03
N ALA A 96 1.65 -10.68 -17.24
CA ALA A 96 1.81 -9.69 -18.30
C ALA A 96 1.70 -10.26 -19.73
N ARG A 97 1.79 -11.58 -19.87
CA ARG A 97 1.59 -12.26 -21.18
C ARG A 97 0.11 -12.44 -21.52
N HIS A 98 -0.76 -12.24 -20.54
CA HIS A 98 -2.19 -12.36 -20.75
C HIS A 98 -2.72 -11.21 -21.63
N PRO A 99 -3.53 -11.48 -22.68
CA PRO A 99 -3.93 -10.45 -23.67
C PRO A 99 -4.77 -9.30 -23.08
N LYS A 100 -5.36 -9.49 -21.91
CA LYS A 100 -6.16 -8.46 -21.20
C LYS A 100 -5.33 -7.63 -20.21
N VAL A 101 -4.01 -7.86 -20.14
CA VAL A 101 -3.09 -7.15 -19.25
C VAL A 101 -2.22 -6.19 -20.05
N GLN A 102 -2.15 -4.95 -19.61
CA GLN A 102 -1.26 -3.93 -20.15
C GLN A 102 -0.60 -3.11 -19.05
N ARG A 103 0.51 -2.47 -19.36
CA ARG A 103 1.26 -1.59 -18.45
C ARG A 103 1.59 -2.24 -17.09
N PRO A 104 2.18 -3.44 -17.04
CA PRO A 104 2.61 -4.05 -15.79
C PRO A 104 3.70 -3.21 -15.14
N ARG A 105 3.61 -3.02 -13.82
CA ARG A 105 4.56 -2.20 -13.06
C ARG A 105 4.70 -2.66 -11.62
N LEU A 106 5.92 -2.51 -11.08
CA LEU A 106 6.27 -2.85 -9.71
C LEU A 106 6.86 -1.64 -8.99
N CYS A 107 6.48 -1.46 -7.75
CA CYS A 107 7.11 -0.50 -6.85
C CYS A 107 7.10 -1.05 -5.41
N GLY A 108 8.23 -1.60 -4.96
CA GLY A 108 8.34 -2.24 -3.66
C GLY A 108 7.34 -3.40 -3.52
N THR A 109 6.40 -3.26 -2.59
CA THR A 109 5.36 -4.28 -2.32
C THR A 109 4.12 -4.15 -3.20
N ILE A 110 4.11 -3.20 -4.12
CA ILE A 110 2.96 -2.94 -5.00
C ILE A 110 3.24 -3.50 -6.38
N ALA A 111 2.43 -4.46 -6.82
CA ALA A 111 2.35 -4.90 -8.19
C ALA A 111 1.06 -4.36 -8.82
N ALA A 112 1.13 -3.79 -10.01
CA ALA A 112 -0.03 -3.24 -10.68
C ALA A 112 0.02 -3.47 -12.19
N PHE A 113 -1.15 -3.51 -12.79
CA PHE A 113 -1.34 -3.54 -14.23
C PHE A 113 -2.69 -2.90 -14.58
N ASP A 114 -2.90 -2.59 -15.84
CA ASP A 114 -4.18 -2.09 -16.31
C ASP A 114 -4.87 -3.15 -17.16
N LEU A 115 -6.19 -3.17 -17.10
CA LEU A 115 -7.01 -4.01 -17.95
C LEU A 115 -7.09 -3.41 -19.36
N VAL A 116 -6.99 -4.27 -20.36
CA VAL A 116 -7.36 -3.90 -21.73
C VAL A 116 -8.88 -3.91 -21.82
N THR A 117 -9.48 -2.77 -22.16
CA THR A 117 -10.92 -2.59 -22.24
C THR A 117 -11.30 -1.86 -23.53
N ASP A 118 -12.47 -2.16 -24.08
CA ASP A 118 -12.99 -1.50 -25.31
C ASP A 118 -13.62 -0.13 -25.04
N GLY A 119 -13.81 0.22 -23.77
CA GLY A 119 -14.41 1.48 -23.33
C GLY A 119 -13.41 2.55 -22.88
N SER A 120 -13.93 3.60 -22.26
CA SER A 120 -13.10 4.64 -21.65
C SER A 120 -12.25 4.07 -20.52
N GLN A 121 -10.95 4.32 -20.57
CA GLN A 121 -10.02 3.96 -19.49
C GLN A 121 -10.21 4.88 -18.28
N GLY A 122 -9.78 4.40 -17.10
CA GLY A 122 -9.68 5.18 -15.88
C GLY A 122 -10.61 4.75 -14.77
N TYR A 123 -10.69 5.59 -13.76
CA TYR A 123 -11.28 5.26 -12.45
C TYR A 123 -12.75 4.80 -12.51
N LEU A 124 -13.53 5.29 -13.47
CA LEU A 124 -14.95 4.95 -13.61
C LEU A 124 -15.20 3.70 -14.45
N ASN A 125 -14.17 3.09 -15.03
CA ASN A 125 -14.33 1.89 -15.84
C ASN A 125 -14.83 0.71 -14.96
N PRO A 126 -15.90 -0.01 -15.36
CA PRO A 126 -16.48 -1.09 -14.55
C PRO A 126 -15.69 -2.40 -14.56
N ALA A 127 -14.72 -2.57 -15.47
CA ALA A 127 -14.01 -3.85 -15.69
C ALA A 127 -13.34 -4.37 -14.42
N GLY A 128 -12.69 -3.52 -13.64
CA GLY A 128 -12.07 -3.94 -12.39
C GLY A 128 -13.08 -4.41 -11.34
N LYS A 129 -14.26 -3.79 -11.28
CA LYS A 129 -15.33 -4.24 -10.38
C LYS A 129 -15.85 -5.62 -10.76
N ILE A 130 -15.94 -5.90 -12.04
CA ILE A 130 -16.35 -7.22 -12.55
C ILE A 130 -15.28 -8.24 -12.23
N LEU A 131 -14.01 -7.94 -12.55
CA LEU A 131 -12.89 -8.81 -12.23
C LEU A 131 -12.83 -9.12 -10.73
N ARG A 132 -13.05 -8.14 -9.85
CA ARG A 132 -13.11 -8.35 -8.40
C ARG A 132 -14.14 -9.43 -8.02
N GLY A 133 -15.29 -9.46 -8.69
CA GLY A 133 -16.31 -10.48 -8.47
C GLY A 133 -15.79 -11.87 -8.83
N LEU A 134 -15.18 -12.02 -9.99
CA LEU A 134 -14.63 -13.27 -10.50
C LEU A 134 -13.49 -13.81 -9.61
N VAL A 135 -12.53 -12.94 -9.28
CA VAL A 135 -11.36 -13.29 -8.45
C VAL A 135 -11.78 -13.74 -7.03
N ARG A 136 -12.88 -13.20 -6.51
CA ARG A 136 -13.43 -13.59 -5.21
C ARG A 136 -13.83 -15.05 -5.13
N GLU A 137 -14.27 -15.66 -6.23
CA GLU A 137 -14.61 -17.08 -6.31
C GLU A 137 -13.39 -17.99 -6.07
N HIS A 138 -12.18 -17.45 -6.30
CA HIS A 138 -10.90 -18.10 -6.01
C HIS A 138 -10.35 -17.80 -4.60
N GLY A 139 -11.17 -17.22 -3.70
CA GLY A 139 -10.79 -16.91 -2.33
C GLY A 139 -9.88 -15.68 -2.18
N VAL A 140 -9.79 -14.84 -3.20
CA VAL A 140 -8.94 -13.65 -3.22
C VAL A 140 -9.79 -12.38 -3.28
N LEU A 141 -9.48 -11.41 -2.42
CA LEU A 141 -10.13 -10.11 -2.39
C LEU A 141 -9.19 -9.04 -2.93
N ILE A 142 -9.52 -8.50 -4.10
CA ILE A 142 -8.82 -7.35 -4.69
C ILE A 142 -9.71 -6.09 -4.64
N ARG A 143 -9.08 -4.93 -4.75
CA ARG A 143 -9.78 -3.63 -4.80
C ARG A 143 -9.28 -2.79 -5.98
N PRO A 144 -9.67 -3.11 -7.21
CA PRO A 144 -9.28 -2.34 -8.39
C PRO A 144 -9.74 -0.89 -8.33
N LEU A 145 -9.03 -0.02 -9.02
CA LEU A 145 -9.37 1.39 -9.21
C LEU A 145 -9.74 1.59 -10.68
N GLY A 146 -11.02 1.41 -10.99
CA GLY A 146 -11.47 1.38 -12.38
C GLY A 146 -10.88 0.18 -13.13
N ASP A 147 -10.13 0.44 -14.18
CA ASP A 147 -9.39 -0.55 -14.96
C ASP A 147 -7.98 -0.87 -14.41
N VAL A 148 -7.54 -0.17 -13.36
CA VAL A 148 -6.26 -0.46 -12.71
C VAL A 148 -6.43 -1.54 -11.65
N VAL A 149 -5.77 -2.67 -11.85
CA VAL A 149 -5.68 -3.76 -10.87
C VAL A 149 -4.33 -3.67 -10.16
N TYR A 150 -4.35 -3.80 -8.84
CA TYR A 150 -3.13 -3.82 -8.05
C TYR A 150 -3.21 -4.82 -6.91
N LEU A 151 -2.05 -5.35 -6.55
CA LEU A 151 -1.81 -6.15 -5.37
C LEU A 151 -0.92 -5.36 -4.40
N LEU A 152 -1.38 -5.25 -3.17
CA LEU A 152 -0.66 -4.71 -2.02
C LEU A 152 -0.99 -5.62 -0.83
N PRO A 153 -0.46 -6.85 -0.84
CA PRO A 153 -0.76 -7.82 0.21
C PRO A 153 -0.10 -7.45 1.53
N PRO A 154 -0.58 -7.99 2.66
CA PRO A 154 0.12 -7.89 3.93
C PRO A 154 1.56 -8.39 3.82
N LEU A 155 2.50 -7.76 4.52
CA LEU A 155 3.92 -8.13 4.46
C LEU A 155 4.21 -9.55 4.95
N CYS A 156 3.31 -10.15 5.73
CA CYS A 156 3.40 -11.53 6.22
C CYS A 156 2.88 -12.59 5.23
N ILE A 157 2.41 -12.20 4.02
CA ILE A 157 1.90 -13.16 3.03
C ILE A 157 2.97 -14.19 2.65
N SER A 158 2.60 -15.47 2.61
CA SER A 158 3.48 -16.54 2.13
C SER A 158 3.55 -16.55 0.59
N ASP A 159 4.55 -17.24 0.03
CA ASP A 159 4.65 -17.40 -1.42
C ASP A 159 3.46 -18.16 -1.99
N ALA A 160 2.99 -19.22 -1.32
CA ALA A 160 1.81 -19.97 -1.74
C ALA A 160 0.54 -19.09 -1.77
N GLN A 161 0.37 -18.19 -0.79
CA GLN A 161 -0.75 -17.25 -0.79
C GLN A 161 -0.60 -16.19 -1.88
N LEU A 162 0.63 -15.77 -2.17
CA LEU A 162 0.91 -14.84 -3.26
C LEU A 162 0.64 -15.50 -4.62
N ASP A 163 1.02 -16.77 -4.79
CA ASP A 163 0.69 -17.58 -5.97
C ASP A 163 -0.83 -17.66 -6.15
N GLN A 164 -1.58 -17.99 -5.09
CA GLN A 164 -3.04 -18.00 -5.12
C GLN A 164 -3.64 -16.66 -5.59
N CYS A 165 -3.06 -15.53 -5.18
CA CYS A 165 -3.52 -14.22 -5.64
C CYS A 165 -3.36 -14.05 -7.15
N TYR A 166 -2.22 -14.43 -7.71
CA TYR A 166 -1.94 -14.30 -9.14
C TYR A 166 -2.76 -15.30 -9.97
N GLU A 167 -2.85 -16.55 -9.55
CA GLU A 167 -3.67 -17.60 -10.19
C GLU A 167 -5.15 -17.23 -10.20
N GLY A 168 -5.66 -16.69 -9.08
CA GLY A 168 -7.03 -16.22 -8.99
C GLY A 168 -7.31 -15.03 -9.93
N ILE A 169 -6.36 -14.12 -10.09
CA ILE A 169 -6.46 -13.01 -11.04
C ILE A 169 -6.44 -13.55 -12.47
N GLU A 170 -5.53 -14.43 -12.81
CA GLU A 170 -5.42 -15.03 -14.15
C GLU A 170 -6.70 -15.77 -14.53
N SER A 171 -7.23 -16.62 -13.64
CA SER A 171 -8.52 -17.30 -13.82
C SER A 171 -9.69 -16.32 -14.01
N GLY A 172 -9.69 -15.23 -13.25
CA GLY A 172 -10.69 -14.17 -13.41
C GLY A 172 -10.57 -13.45 -14.76
N LEU A 173 -9.36 -13.22 -15.24
CA LEU A 173 -9.10 -12.61 -16.56
C LEU A 173 -9.56 -13.51 -17.71
N ASP A 174 -9.39 -14.82 -17.58
CA ASP A 174 -9.84 -15.78 -18.61
C ASP A 174 -11.36 -15.68 -18.84
N VAL A 175 -12.11 -15.52 -17.74
CA VAL A 175 -13.58 -15.44 -17.76
C VAL A 175 -14.08 -14.03 -18.06
N LEU A 176 -13.30 -13.00 -17.75
CA LEU A 176 -13.68 -11.61 -17.96
C LEU A 176 -14.00 -11.36 -19.44
N ARG A 177 -15.26 -11.07 -19.76
CA ARG A 177 -15.64 -10.73 -21.14
C ARG A 177 -15.34 -9.26 -21.41
N ALA A 178 -14.88 -8.96 -22.63
CA ALA A 178 -14.88 -7.59 -23.13
C ALA A 178 -16.34 -7.11 -23.06
N GLN A 179 -16.62 -6.08 -22.28
CA GLN A 179 -17.94 -5.47 -22.29
C GLN A 179 -17.93 -4.39 -23.35
N ALA A 180 -18.84 -4.54 -24.27
CA ALA A 180 -19.11 -3.56 -25.32
C ALA A 180 -19.56 -2.22 -24.74
#